data_b575ea08c2eb812074d549033e6acb80
#
_entry.id   b575ea08c2eb812074d549033e6acb80
#
_cell.length_a   1.000
_cell.length_b   1.000
_cell.length_c   1.000
_cell.angle_alpha   90.00
_cell.angle_beta   90.00
_cell.angle_gamma   90.00
#
_symmetry.space_group_name_H-M   'P 1'
#
loop_
_entity.id
_entity.type
_entity.pdbx_description
1 polymer ?
#
loop_
_entity_poly.entity_id
_entity_poly.type
_entity_poly.pdbx_seq_one_letter_code
_entity_poly.pdbx_strand_id
1 'polypeptide(L)'
;MAFDPEKLLNKEFPTVQQTYVAKDCMLYALGVGMGIDPLDEQSLRFVYEENLKVLPSQSVMMAHSGFWAKEEDTGLDWVKELHAGQEIIMHKPFPSEGTVEAKIRITSVTDKGARIGALIVSDRVVRDVATGEDICTLVTTILARGDGGFGGERKATPKTDIIPKSKPDMICDLPTLPQQALIYRLTGDFYPVHASPSVARNAGFKAPI
;
A
#
# COMPACT_ATOMS: atom_id res chain seq x y z
N MET A 1 -22.70 -2.20 11.15
CA MET A 1 -22.31 -2.91 12.41
C MET A 1 -21.34 -1.99 13.12
N ALA A 2 -21.30 -1.95 14.45
CA ALA A 2 -20.30 -1.15 15.16
C ALA A 2 -18.92 -1.81 15.00
N PHE A 3 -17.88 -1.01 14.93
CA PHE A 3 -16.49 -1.47 14.89
C PHE A 3 -16.15 -2.28 16.16
N ASP A 4 -15.59 -3.45 15.95
CA ASP A 4 -15.15 -4.36 17.01
C ASP A 4 -13.67 -4.74 16.77
N PRO A 5 -12.75 -4.25 17.63
CA PRO A 5 -11.32 -4.47 17.44
C PRO A 5 -10.92 -5.93 17.63
N GLU A 6 -11.58 -6.71 18.51
CA GLU A 6 -11.27 -8.11 18.71
C GLU A 6 -11.73 -8.96 17.51
N LYS A 7 -12.91 -8.65 16.98
CA LYS A 7 -13.41 -9.29 15.76
C LYS A 7 -12.48 -9.03 14.58
N LEU A 8 -12.02 -7.78 14.41
CA LEU A 8 -11.09 -7.43 13.35
C LEU A 8 -9.74 -8.13 13.51
N LEU A 9 -9.21 -8.19 14.72
CA LEU A 9 -7.94 -8.87 15.02
C LEU A 9 -7.97 -10.37 14.67
N ASN A 10 -9.14 -11.00 14.83
CA ASN A 10 -9.36 -12.42 14.54
C ASN A 10 -9.97 -12.68 13.16
N LYS A 11 -10.10 -11.64 12.32
CA LYS A 11 -10.68 -11.81 10.98
C LYS A 11 -9.76 -12.65 10.10
N GLU A 12 -10.33 -13.72 9.55
CA GLU A 12 -9.67 -14.55 8.56
C GLU A 12 -9.85 -13.97 7.16
N PHE A 13 -8.74 -13.73 6.48
CA PHE A 13 -8.71 -13.29 5.10
C PHE A 13 -8.44 -14.46 4.15
N PRO A 14 -9.01 -14.46 2.94
CA PRO A 14 -8.66 -15.45 1.94
C PRO A 14 -7.22 -15.26 1.46
N THR A 15 -6.59 -16.36 1.02
CA THR A 15 -5.37 -16.27 0.23
C THR A 15 -5.72 -15.75 -1.16
N VAL A 16 -5.00 -14.74 -1.62
CA VAL A 16 -5.13 -14.17 -2.95
C VAL A 16 -3.97 -14.66 -3.81
N GLN A 17 -4.26 -15.19 -4.99
CA GLN A 17 -3.25 -15.48 -6.00
C GLN A 17 -3.34 -14.47 -7.14
N GLN A 18 -2.20 -14.10 -7.69
CA GLN A 18 -2.09 -13.19 -8.82
C GLN A 18 -1.00 -13.66 -9.77
N THR A 19 -1.37 -13.82 -11.04
CA THR A 19 -0.41 -13.97 -12.13
C THR A 19 -0.13 -12.59 -12.72
N TYR A 20 1.13 -12.26 -12.93
CA TYR A 20 1.59 -11.00 -13.51
C TYR A 20 2.64 -11.27 -14.58
N VAL A 21 2.77 -10.35 -15.52
CA VAL A 21 3.71 -10.42 -16.64
C VAL A 21 4.54 -9.14 -16.70
N ALA A 22 5.59 -9.14 -17.52
CA ALA A 22 6.50 -8.01 -17.71
C ALA A 22 5.79 -6.66 -17.92
N LYS A 23 4.67 -6.67 -18.69
CA LYS A 23 3.86 -5.46 -18.92
C LYS A 23 3.30 -4.86 -17.63
N ASP A 24 2.89 -5.69 -16.68
CA ASP A 24 2.34 -5.20 -15.42
C ASP A 24 3.43 -4.54 -14.56
N CYS A 25 4.65 -5.07 -14.63
CA CYS A 25 5.82 -4.48 -13.96
C CYS A 25 6.18 -3.11 -14.56
N MET A 26 6.21 -3.02 -15.88
CA MET A 26 6.46 -1.76 -16.60
C MET A 26 5.35 -0.74 -16.33
N LEU A 27 4.08 -1.17 -16.31
CA LEU A 27 2.94 -0.29 -16.00
C LEU A 27 3.07 0.30 -14.59
N TYR A 28 3.43 -0.53 -13.61
CA TYR A 28 3.68 -0.04 -12.25
C TYR A 28 4.81 0.99 -12.23
N ALA A 29 5.94 0.69 -12.88
CA ALA A 29 7.09 1.58 -12.93
C ALA A 29 6.73 2.95 -13.56
N LEU A 30 5.99 2.96 -14.68
CA LEU A 30 5.44 4.19 -15.28
C LEU A 30 4.49 4.90 -14.33
N GLY A 31 3.66 4.14 -13.60
CA GLY A 31 2.71 4.64 -12.61
C GLY A 31 3.36 5.37 -11.43
N VAL A 32 4.61 5.07 -11.10
CA VAL A 32 5.39 5.76 -10.06
C VAL A 32 6.44 6.73 -10.62
N GLY A 33 6.39 7.02 -11.92
CA GLY A 33 7.18 8.08 -12.56
C GLY A 33 8.54 7.64 -13.13
N MET A 34 8.79 6.33 -13.26
CA MET A 34 9.98 5.88 -14.00
C MET A 34 9.86 6.21 -15.49
N GLY A 35 10.98 6.49 -16.14
CA GLY A 35 11.03 6.74 -17.58
C GLY A 35 10.52 8.13 -18.02
N ILE A 36 10.44 9.11 -17.10
CA ILE A 36 10.09 10.50 -17.45
C ILE A 36 11.16 11.13 -18.34
N ASP A 37 12.44 10.88 -18.05
CA ASP A 37 13.54 11.27 -18.93
C ASP A 37 13.85 10.12 -19.90
N PRO A 38 13.60 10.27 -21.20
CA PRO A 38 13.85 9.23 -22.20
C PRO A 38 15.35 8.94 -22.42
N LEU A 39 16.24 9.77 -21.89
CA LEU A 39 17.70 9.59 -21.98
C LEU A 39 18.28 8.94 -20.72
N ASP A 40 17.48 8.72 -19.68
CA ASP A 40 17.92 8.04 -18.46
C ASP A 40 17.92 6.52 -18.63
N GLU A 41 19.04 5.97 -19.08
CA GLU A 41 19.23 4.52 -19.22
C GLU A 41 19.06 3.75 -17.91
N GLN A 42 19.24 4.41 -16.75
CA GLN A 42 19.04 3.79 -15.45
C GLN A 42 17.54 3.53 -15.17
N SER A 43 16.67 4.42 -15.60
CA SER A 43 15.22 4.26 -15.51
C SER A 43 14.69 3.24 -16.53
N LEU A 44 15.28 3.14 -17.70
CA LEU A 44 14.84 2.22 -18.76
C LEU A 44 14.79 0.77 -18.31
N ARG A 45 15.70 0.35 -17.43
CA ARG A 45 15.69 -1.02 -16.87
C ARG A 45 14.40 -1.43 -16.17
N PHE A 46 13.51 -0.49 -15.85
CA PHE A 46 12.23 -0.73 -15.17
C PHE A 46 11.02 -0.57 -16.09
N VAL A 47 11.21 0.00 -17.30
CA VAL A 47 10.12 0.33 -18.22
C VAL A 47 10.33 -0.20 -19.65
N TYR A 48 11.38 -0.97 -19.85
CA TYR A 48 11.73 -1.61 -21.13
C TYR A 48 11.95 -3.10 -20.90
N GLU A 49 11.49 -3.94 -21.83
CA GLU A 49 11.45 -5.39 -21.66
C GLU A 49 12.82 -6.05 -21.63
N GLU A 50 13.85 -5.44 -22.25
CA GLU A 50 15.19 -6.01 -22.28
C GLU A 50 15.87 -5.88 -20.91
N ASN A 51 16.19 -7.02 -20.28
CA ASN A 51 16.77 -7.09 -18.95
C ASN A 51 15.92 -6.39 -17.85
N LEU A 52 14.61 -6.44 -18.01
CA LEU A 52 13.64 -5.80 -17.12
C LEU A 52 13.88 -6.16 -15.66
N LYS A 53 13.92 -5.14 -14.81
CA LYS A 53 13.94 -5.25 -13.34
C LYS A 53 12.62 -4.78 -12.76
N VAL A 54 12.20 -5.45 -11.70
CA VAL A 54 10.98 -5.07 -10.98
C VAL A 54 11.32 -4.15 -9.81
N LEU A 55 10.57 -3.06 -9.68
CA LEU A 55 10.72 -2.16 -8.55
C LEU A 55 10.29 -2.87 -7.25
N PRO A 56 11.09 -2.84 -6.17
CA PRO A 56 10.70 -3.43 -4.89
C PRO A 56 9.37 -2.91 -4.37
N SER A 57 9.05 -1.63 -4.59
CA SER A 57 7.80 -1.01 -4.17
C SER A 57 6.56 -1.59 -4.86
N GLN A 58 6.69 -2.26 -6.01
CA GLN A 58 5.57 -2.95 -6.67
C GLN A 58 4.96 -4.04 -5.79
N SER A 59 5.73 -4.57 -4.82
CA SER A 59 5.25 -5.57 -3.86
C SER A 59 3.96 -5.16 -3.16
N VAL A 60 3.72 -3.87 -2.95
CA VAL A 60 2.50 -3.37 -2.29
C VAL A 60 1.24 -3.71 -3.07
N MET A 61 1.35 -3.87 -4.39
CA MET A 61 0.24 -4.20 -5.29
C MET A 61 0.14 -5.71 -5.57
N MET A 62 1.20 -6.51 -5.26
CA MET A 62 1.22 -7.94 -5.54
C MET A 62 0.32 -8.74 -4.62
N ALA A 63 -0.56 -9.57 -5.20
CA ALA A 63 -1.57 -10.38 -4.48
C ALA A 63 -2.33 -9.55 -3.43
N HIS A 64 -2.73 -8.34 -3.81
CA HIS A 64 -3.46 -7.41 -2.95
C HIS A 64 -4.91 -7.87 -2.77
N SER A 65 -5.40 -7.89 -1.53
CA SER A 65 -6.74 -8.38 -1.19
C SER A 65 -7.87 -7.38 -1.50
N GLY A 66 -7.59 -6.36 -2.31
CA GLY A 66 -8.56 -5.30 -2.58
C GLY A 66 -8.79 -4.39 -1.36
N PHE A 67 -9.90 -3.68 -1.38
CA PHE A 67 -10.26 -2.73 -0.32
C PHE A 67 -11.12 -3.40 0.76
N TRP A 68 -10.50 -4.28 1.55
CA TRP A 68 -11.14 -5.11 2.56
C TRP A 68 -11.82 -4.32 3.69
N ALA A 69 -11.34 -3.11 3.99
CA ALA A 69 -11.96 -2.27 5.02
C ALA A 69 -13.41 -1.88 4.70
N LYS A 70 -13.80 -1.97 3.41
CA LYS A 70 -15.18 -1.72 2.95
C LYS A 70 -16.13 -2.89 3.20
N GLU A 71 -15.63 -4.06 3.57
CA GLU A 71 -16.47 -5.22 3.85
C GLU A 71 -17.36 -4.95 5.06
N GLU A 72 -18.65 -5.31 4.96
CA GLU A 72 -19.65 -4.98 5.97
C GLU A 72 -19.34 -5.54 7.36
N ASP A 73 -18.63 -6.66 7.41
CA ASP A 73 -18.30 -7.36 8.64
C ASP A 73 -17.14 -6.74 9.42
N THR A 74 -16.41 -5.78 8.85
CA THR A 74 -15.34 -5.03 9.54
C THR A 74 -15.89 -4.00 10.51
N GLY A 75 -17.05 -3.42 10.20
CA GLY A 75 -17.65 -2.32 10.95
C GLY A 75 -16.90 -0.99 10.87
N LEU A 76 -15.88 -0.89 10.01
CA LEU A 76 -15.05 0.31 9.83
C LEU A 76 -15.78 1.43 9.07
N ASP A 77 -15.54 2.66 9.48
CA ASP A 77 -15.88 3.85 8.68
C ASP A 77 -14.79 4.05 7.60
N TRP A 78 -14.82 3.17 6.60
CA TRP A 78 -13.79 3.09 5.56
C TRP A 78 -13.60 4.40 4.77
N VAL A 79 -14.60 5.30 4.77
CA VAL A 79 -14.50 6.62 4.09
C VAL A 79 -13.47 7.51 4.80
N LYS A 80 -13.24 7.28 6.09
CA LYS A 80 -12.28 8.02 6.91
C LYS A 80 -10.94 7.32 7.10
N GLU A 81 -10.74 6.21 6.40
CA GLU A 81 -9.48 5.47 6.42
C GLU A 81 -8.37 6.24 5.70
N LEU A 82 -7.17 6.20 6.28
CA LEU A 82 -5.95 6.73 5.66
C LEU A 82 -4.84 5.68 5.74
N HIS A 83 -4.12 5.51 4.66
CA HIS A 83 -2.85 4.79 4.68
C HIS A 83 -1.83 5.60 5.48
N ALA A 84 -1.39 5.09 6.61
CA ALA A 84 -0.53 5.81 7.56
C ALA A 84 0.93 5.38 7.51
N GLY A 85 1.22 4.18 7.01
CA GLY A 85 2.58 3.68 6.89
C GLY A 85 2.68 2.38 6.13
N GLN A 86 3.85 2.19 5.49
CA GLN A 86 4.19 0.98 4.75
C GLN A 86 5.64 0.61 5.03
N GLU A 87 5.88 -0.63 5.43
CA GLU A 87 7.21 -1.24 5.49
C GLU A 87 7.28 -2.36 4.46
N ILE A 88 8.42 -2.45 3.77
CA ILE A 88 8.69 -3.48 2.76
C ILE A 88 10.00 -4.16 3.13
N ILE A 89 9.93 -5.44 3.47
CA ILE A 89 11.10 -6.26 3.78
C ILE A 89 11.29 -7.23 2.61
N MET A 90 12.26 -6.93 1.74
CA MET A 90 12.57 -7.80 0.60
C MET A 90 13.45 -8.96 1.05
N HIS A 91 13.06 -10.19 0.68
CA HIS A 91 13.83 -11.41 0.91
C HIS A 91 14.58 -11.81 -0.38
N LYS A 92 13.98 -11.56 -1.55
CA LYS A 92 14.61 -11.73 -2.87
C LYS A 92 14.01 -10.75 -3.89
N PRO A 93 14.70 -10.46 -5.01
CA PRO A 93 14.10 -9.69 -6.10
C PRO A 93 12.86 -10.39 -6.69
N PHE A 94 11.88 -9.62 -7.14
CA PHE A 94 10.79 -10.15 -7.95
C PHE A 94 11.30 -10.53 -9.35
N PRO A 95 10.90 -11.69 -9.88
CA PRO A 95 11.02 -11.93 -11.32
C PRO A 95 10.11 -10.98 -12.11
N SER A 96 10.39 -10.80 -13.41
CA SER A 96 9.58 -9.92 -14.26
C SER A 96 8.20 -10.49 -14.62
N GLU A 97 7.96 -11.76 -14.34
CA GLU A 97 6.69 -12.45 -14.52
C GLU A 97 6.60 -13.63 -13.56
N GLY A 98 5.39 -14.07 -13.26
CA GLY A 98 5.16 -15.21 -12.35
C GLY A 98 3.77 -15.23 -11.76
N THR A 99 3.58 -16.17 -10.84
CA THR A 99 2.37 -16.25 -10.02
C THR A 99 2.78 -16.16 -8.56
N VAL A 100 2.18 -15.22 -7.85
CA VAL A 100 2.40 -15.01 -6.41
C VAL A 100 1.12 -15.23 -5.64
N GLU A 101 1.26 -15.55 -4.37
CA GLU A 101 0.15 -15.58 -3.43
C GLU A 101 0.47 -14.83 -2.16
N ALA A 102 -0.58 -14.33 -1.50
CA ALA A 102 -0.46 -13.70 -0.19
C ALA A 102 -1.78 -13.78 0.58
N LYS A 103 -1.67 -13.69 1.91
CA LYS A 103 -2.79 -13.59 2.83
C LYS A 103 -2.53 -12.46 3.82
N ILE A 104 -3.51 -11.59 4.03
CA ILE A 104 -3.43 -10.55 5.07
C ILE A 104 -3.66 -11.20 6.44
N ARG A 105 -2.96 -10.67 7.44
CA ARG A 105 -3.19 -10.94 8.84
C ARG A 105 -3.17 -9.62 9.61
N ILE A 106 -4.23 -9.31 10.35
CA ILE A 106 -4.23 -8.17 11.26
C ILE A 106 -3.38 -8.56 12.48
N THR A 107 -2.37 -7.76 12.78
CA THR A 107 -1.42 -8.02 13.87
C THR A 107 -1.64 -7.14 15.08
N SER A 108 -2.28 -5.98 14.89
CA SER A 108 -2.54 -5.04 15.97
C SER A 108 -3.70 -4.11 15.63
N VAL A 109 -4.53 -3.85 16.62
CA VAL A 109 -5.56 -2.80 16.60
C VAL A 109 -5.39 -1.97 17.87
N THR A 110 -5.04 -0.68 17.72
CA THR A 110 -4.70 0.18 18.85
C THR A 110 -5.60 1.42 18.87
N ASP A 111 -6.29 1.66 19.98
CA ASP A 111 -7.07 2.88 20.19
C ASP A 111 -6.17 4.11 20.39
N LYS A 112 -6.37 5.14 19.58
CA LYS A 112 -5.73 6.46 19.74
C LYS A 112 -6.70 7.51 20.29
N GLY A 113 -7.89 7.07 20.70
CA GLY A 113 -8.97 7.89 21.23
C GLY A 113 -9.93 8.38 20.16
N ALA A 114 -11.15 8.72 20.56
CA ALA A 114 -12.25 9.09 19.66
C ALA A 114 -11.93 10.26 18.71
N ARG A 115 -10.97 11.12 19.06
CA ARG A 115 -10.56 12.26 18.22
C ARG A 115 -9.59 11.88 17.12
N ILE A 116 -8.76 10.86 17.33
CA ILE A 116 -7.70 10.46 16.40
C ILE A 116 -8.15 9.27 15.57
N GLY A 117 -8.76 8.25 16.19
CA GLY A 117 -9.17 7.01 15.56
C GLY A 117 -8.46 5.79 16.10
N ALA A 118 -8.41 4.72 15.30
CA ALA A 118 -7.70 3.49 15.57
C ALA A 118 -6.50 3.33 14.61
N LEU A 119 -5.37 2.82 15.11
CA LEU A 119 -4.28 2.32 14.26
C LEU A 119 -4.45 0.82 14.10
N ILE A 120 -4.52 0.38 12.86
CA ILE A 120 -4.64 -1.02 12.45
C ILE A 120 -3.36 -1.39 11.73
N VAL A 121 -2.65 -2.39 12.23
CA VAL A 121 -1.43 -2.92 11.59
C VAL A 121 -1.74 -4.30 11.05
N SER A 122 -1.37 -4.53 9.82
CA SER A 122 -1.45 -5.84 9.16
C SER A 122 -0.12 -6.23 8.57
N ASP A 123 0.16 -7.53 8.53
CA ASP A 123 1.24 -8.09 7.74
C ASP A 123 0.69 -8.90 6.56
N ARG A 124 1.55 -9.05 5.55
CA ARG A 124 1.28 -9.86 4.36
C ARG A 124 2.61 -10.37 3.81
N VAL A 125 2.78 -11.69 3.76
CA VAL A 125 3.92 -12.32 3.11
C VAL A 125 3.53 -12.65 1.68
N VAL A 126 4.30 -12.15 0.72
CA VAL A 126 4.13 -12.46 -0.71
C VAL A 126 5.06 -13.61 -1.06
N ARG A 127 4.51 -14.71 -1.54
CA ARG A 127 5.20 -15.96 -1.85
C ARG A 127 5.09 -16.27 -3.33
N ASP A 128 6.18 -16.77 -3.89
CA ASP A 128 6.21 -17.34 -5.24
C ASP A 128 5.52 -18.71 -5.23
N VAL A 129 4.48 -18.88 -6.05
CA VAL A 129 3.71 -20.13 -6.09
C VAL A 129 4.51 -21.28 -6.68
N ALA A 130 5.40 -21.01 -7.64
CA ALA A 130 6.18 -22.04 -8.32
C ALA A 130 7.28 -22.63 -7.43
N THR A 131 7.92 -21.78 -6.62
CA THR A 131 9.04 -22.21 -5.76
C THR A 131 8.66 -22.41 -4.30
N GLY A 132 7.55 -21.85 -3.85
CA GLY A 132 7.13 -21.80 -2.46
C GLY A 132 7.97 -20.86 -1.58
N GLU A 133 8.85 -20.05 -2.17
CA GLU A 133 9.73 -19.15 -1.43
C GLU A 133 9.10 -17.80 -1.17
N ASP A 134 9.36 -17.22 0.00
CA ASP A 134 8.92 -15.88 0.33
C ASP A 134 9.75 -14.84 -0.44
N ILE A 135 9.06 -13.92 -1.13
CA ILE A 135 9.69 -12.84 -1.89
C ILE A 135 9.84 -11.61 -0.99
N CYS A 136 8.79 -11.24 -0.27
CA CYS A 136 8.82 -10.10 0.64
C CYS A 136 7.78 -10.23 1.75
N THR A 137 8.01 -9.46 2.82
CA THR A 137 7.01 -9.21 3.87
C THR A 137 6.63 -7.74 3.82
N LEU A 138 5.33 -7.48 3.85
CA LEU A 138 4.75 -6.14 3.86
C LEU A 138 4.09 -5.91 5.21
N VAL A 139 4.38 -4.77 5.84
CA VAL A 139 3.68 -4.32 7.05
C VAL A 139 2.97 -3.02 6.73
N THR A 140 1.65 -3.04 6.79
CA THR A 140 0.81 -1.89 6.46
C THR A 140 0.18 -1.34 7.72
N THR A 141 0.24 -0.03 7.90
CA THR A 141 -0.44 0.68 8.99
C THR A 141 -1.54 1.56 8.40
N ILE A 142 -2.74 1.38 8.89
CA ILE A 142 -3.93 2.17 8.53
C ILE A 142 -4.35 3.00 9.73
N LEU A 143 -4.74 4.25 9.51
CA LEU A 143 -5.42 5.10 10.47
C LEU A 143 -6.91 5.17 10.14
N ALA A 144 -7.73 4.45 10.90
CA ALA A 144 -9.19 4.48 10.83
C ALA A 144 -9.73 5.61 11.71
N ARG A 145 -9.86 6.81 11.14
CA ARG A 145 -10.19 8.04 11.88
C ARG A 145 -11.61 8.07 12.47
N GLY A 146 -12.51 7.23 11.96
CA GLY A 146 -13.88 7.09 12.44
C GLY A 146 -14.04 6.17 13.65
N ASP A 147 -13.03 5.35 13.96
CA ASP A 147 -13.19 4.11 14.72
C ASP A 147 -12.34 4.07 15.99
N GLY A 148 -12.13 5.22 16.64
CA GLY A 148 -11.42 5.31 17.92
C GLY A 148 -12.36 5.49 19.11
N GLY A 149 -11.79 5.33 20.32
CA GLY A 149 -12.52 5.53 21.59
C GLY A 149 -13.13 4.25 22.15
N PHE A 150 -12.71 3.08 21.66
CA PHE A 150 -13.16 1.78 22.21
C PHE A 150 -12.38 1.36 23.47
N GLY A 151 -11.31 2.07 23.82
CA GLY A 151 -10.49 1.77 25.01
C GLY A 151 -9.42 0.73 24.73
N GLY A 152 -8.82 0.21 25.81
CA GLY A 152 -7.71 -0.73 25.74
C GLY A 152 -6.36 -0.10 26.08
N GLU A 153 -5.31 -0.91 26.07
CA GLU A 153 -3.95 -0.47 26.39
C GLU A 153 -3.44 0.50 25.32
N ARG A 154 -3.16 1.74 25.71
CA ARG A 154 -2.53 2.72 24.82
C ARG A 154 -1.06 2.40 24.65
N LYS A 155 -0.74 1.53 23.72
CA LYS A 155 0.66 1.34 23.33
C LYS A 155 1.23 2.66 22.80
N ALA A 156 2.35 3.08 23.39
CA ALA A 156 3.08 4.23 22.86
C ALA A 156 3.36 4.00 21.37
N THR A 157 3.05 4.98 20.53
CA THR A 157 3.54 4.95 19.15
C THR A 157 5.06 4.93 19.22
N PRO A 158 5.75 4.00 18.53
CA PRO A 158 7.19 4.07 18.44
C PRO A 158 7.58 5.50 18.05
N LYS A 159 8.62 6.05 18.71
CA LYS A 159 9.13 7.35 18.29
C LYS A 159 9.56 7.18 16.83
N THR A 160 8.87 7.87 15.94
CA THR A 160 9.35 8.02 14.56
C THR A 160 10.76 8.60 14.61
N ASP A 161 11.63 8.13 13.73
CA ASP A 161 12.98 8.63 13.61
C ASP A 161 12.94 10.16 13.58
N ILE A 162 13.76 10.76 14.44
CA ILE A 162 13.86 12.21 14.52
C ILE A 162 14.46 12.68 13.20
N ILE A 163 13.73 13.50 12.46
CA ILE A 163 14.26 14.11 11.24
C ILE A 163 15.56 14.84 11.61
N PRO A 164 16.70 14.51 11.00
CA PRO A 164 17.96 15.16 11.29
C PRO A 164 17.87 16.66 11.07
N LYS A 165 18.53 17.45 11.92
CA LYS A 165 18.62 18.91 11.75
C LYS A 165 19.73 19.33 10.78
N SER A 166 20.60 18.41 10.39
CA SER A 166 21.63 18.61 9.37
C SER A 166 21.01 18.82 7.99
N LYS A 167 21.74 19.43 7.08
CA LYS A 167 21.36 19.46 5.67
C LYS A 167 21.34 18.01 5.12
N PRO A 168 20.42 17.70 4.18
CA PRO A 168 20.42 16.39 3.54
C PRO A 168 21.70 16.20 2.72
N ASP A 169 22.18 14.96 2.65
CA ASP A 169 23.34 14.60 1.85
C ASP A 169 23.03 14.65 0.34
N MET A 170 21.75 14.42 -0.01
CA MET A 170 21.26 14.42 -1.39
C MET A 170 19.83 14.95 -1.45
N ILE A 171 19.52 15.69 -2.49
CA ILE A 171 18.16 16.15 -2.82
C ILE A 171 17.83 15.61 -4.21
N CYS A 172 16.65 15.02 -4.35
CA CYS A 172 16.13 14.54 -5.64
C CYS A 172 14.71 15.07 -5.83
N ASP A 173 14.50 15.83 -6.89
CA ASP A 173 13.16 16.29 -7.29
C ASP A 173 12.45 15.17 -8.06
N LEU A 174 11.29 14.76 -7.58
CA LEU A 174 10.45 13.74 -8.21
C LEU A 174 9.18 14.40 -8.77
N PRO A 175 9.17 14.82 -10.04
CA PRO A 175 8.01 15.43 -10.64
C PRO A 175 6.87 14.40 -10.78
N THR A 176 5.64 14.86 -10.59
CA THR A 176 4.44 14.05 -10.82
C THR A 176 3.68 14.57 -12.04
N LEU A 177 3.22 13.66 -12.90
CA LEU A 177 2.41 14.02 -14.04
C LEU A 177 0.94 14.23 -13.64
N PRO A 178 0.19 15.12 -14.31
CA PRO A 178 -1.22 15.33 -14.00
C PRO A 178 -2.08 14.08 -14.03
N GLN A 179 -1.74 13.10 -14.86
CA GLN A 179 -2.43 11.81 -14.98
C GLN A 179 -1.77 10.68 -14.19
N GLN A 180 -0.77 10.95 -13.37
CA GLN A 180 0.02 9.92 -12.66
C GLN A 180 -0.86 8.96 -11.87
N ALA A 181 -1.82 9.49 -11.09
CA ALA A 181 -2.73 8.68 -10.30
C ALA A 181 -3.63 7.79 -11.18
N LEU A 182 -4.02 8.27 -12.38
CA LEU A 182 -4.81 7.47 -13.33
C LEU A 182 -4.03 6.33 -13.95
N ILE A 183 -2.72 6.48 -14.13
CA ILE A 183 -1.83 5.41 -14.57
C ILE A 183 -1.62 4.42 -13.42
N TYR A 184 -1.26 4.92 -12.23
CA TYR A 184 -0.99 4.08 -11.07
C TYR A 184 -2.17 3.18 -10.70
N ARG A 185 -3.42 3.70 -10.71
CA ARG A 185 -4.60 2.91 -10.37
C ARG A 185 -4.81 1.67 -11.26
N LEU A 186 -4.27 1.67 -12.49
CA LEU A 186 -4.35 0.51 -13.39
C LEU A 186 -3.53 -0.69 -12.88
N THR A 187 -2.65 -0.48 -11.91
CA THR A 187 -1.89 -1.55 -11.25
C THR A 187 -2.69 -2.28 -10.15
N GLY A 188 -3.92 -1.82 -9.86
CA GLY A 188 -4.84 -2.47 -8.91
C GLY A 188 -5.39 -1.55 -7.80
N ASP A 189 -4.90 -0.33 -7.65
CA ASP A 189 -5.43 0.64 -6.69
C ASP A 189 -6.64 1.39 -7.27
N PHE A 190 -7.81 0.77 -7.18
CA PHE A 190 -9.05 1.34 -7.68
C PHE A 190 -9.78 2.25 -6.68
N TYR A 191 -9.11 2.71 -5.62
CA TYR A 191 -9.76 3.61 -4.67
C TYR A 191 -10.24 4.90 -5.38
N PRO A 192 -11.55 5.23 -5.32
CA PRO A 192 -12.11 6.28 -6.16
C PRO A 192 -11.60 7.69 -5.85
N VAL A 193 -11.01 7.92 -4.68
CA VAL A 193 -10.46 9.22 -4.28
C VAL A 193 -9.33 9.69 -5.23
N HIS A 194 -8.64 8.74 -5.87
CA HIS A 194 -7.56 9.01 -6.83
C HIS A 194 -8.06 9.29 -8.25
N ALA A 195 -9.38 9.20 -8.51
CA ALA A 195 -9.92 9.34 -9.86
C ALA A 195 -11.19 10.19 -9.94
N SER A 196 -12.08 10.13 -8.93
CA SER A 196 -13.38 10.77 -8.94
C SER A 196 -13.37 12.12 -8.24
N PRO A 197 -13.61 13.25 -8.96
CA PRO A 197 -13.67 14.56 -8.33
C PRO A 197 -14.79 14.69 -7.27
N SER A 198 -15.91 13.98 -7.44
CA SER A 198 -17.00 13.99 -6.45
C SER A 198 -16.61 13.27 -5.17
N VAL A 199 -15.96 12.10 -5.28
CA VAL A 199 -15.48 11.34 -4.11
C VAL A 199 -14.39 12.13 -3.38
N ALA A 200 -13.44 12.72 -4.11
CA ALA A 200 -12.39 13.56 -3.52
C ALA A 200 -12.98 14.73 -2.73
N ARG A 201 -13.97 15.46 -3.31
CA ARG A 201 -14.65 16.56 -2.58
C ARG A 201 -15.37 16.06 -1.33
N ASN A 202 -16.07 14.94 -1.39
CA ASN A 202 -16.77 14.36 -0.24
C ASN A 202 -15.79 13.93 0.87
N ALA A 203 -14.55 13.55 0.49
CA ALA A 203 -13.46 13.24 1.43
C ALA A 203 -12.71 14.48 1.94
N GLY A 204 -13.10 15.71 1.51
CA GLY A 204 -12.51 16.97 1.97
C GLY A 204 -11.35 17.49 1.11
N PHE A 205 -11.07 16.87 -0.03
CA PHE A 205 -10.01 17.29 -0.96
C PHE A 205 -10.56 18.20 -2.05
N LYS A 206 -9.74 19.10 -2.58
CA LYS A 206 -10.15 20.01 -3.69
C LYS A 206 -10.24 19.27 -5.03
N ALA A 207 -9.45 18.22 -5.20
CA ALA A 207 -9.35 17.41 -6.41
C ALA A 207 -8.96 15.97 -6.03
N PRO A 208 -9.04 15.00 -6.95
CA PRO A 208 -8.40 13.70 -6.77
C PRO A 208 -6.92 13.83 -6.36
N ILE A 209 -6.49 12.96 -5.46
CA ILE A 209 -5.13 12.99 -4.86
C ILE A 209 -4.33 11.78 -5.31
#